data_e59afc8a65cdba087e83ed1e5de648d5
#
_entry.id   e59afc8a65cdba087e83ed1e5de648d5
#
_cell.length_a   1.000
_cell.length_b   1.000
_cell.length_c   1.000
_cell.angle_alpha   90.00
_cell.angle_beta   90.00
_cell.angle_gamma   90.00
#
_symmetry.space_group_name_H-M   'P 1'
#
loop_
_entity.id
_entity.type
_entity.pdbx_description
1 polymer ?
#
loop_
_entity_poly.entity_id
_entity_poly.type
_entity_poly.pdbx_seq_one_letter_code
_entity_poly.pdbx_strand_id
1 'polypeptide(L)'
;VSTWLEKCGFPTPIKDASEPTVLSYPGVLAHSLAHLIMTRLSYECGYSLPSICDRIYDLPDGRQAFLVYTAESDIMGTLGGLVDFGDGPKLEELVKGALQDAIWCSQDPVCIGRVVDAAFKQAACCHKCLYLPETSCEWMNTHLDRATIVGNKDRSVKGINTK
;
A
#
# COMPACT_ATOMS: atom_id res chain seq x y z
N VAL A 1 13.93 12.78 1.97
CA VAL A 1 12.61 12.36 2.49
C VAL A 1 11.72 13.58 2.67
N SER A 2 12.14 14.61 3.43
CA SER A 2 11.38 15.87 3.60
C SER A 2 10.98 16.51 2.26
N THR A 3 11.90 16.55 1.31
CA THR A 3 11.69 17.17 -0.01
C THR A 3 10.59 16.48 -0.85
N TRP A 4 10.38 15.17 -0.69
CA TRP A 4 9.29 14.47 -1.37
C TRP A 4 7.94 14.82 -0.74
N LEU A 5 7.85 14.77 0.58
CA LEU A 5 6.63 15.11 1.31
C LEU A 5 6.17 16.55 1.00
N GLU A 6 7.12 17.51 0.97
CA GLU A 6 6.84 18.90 0.61
C GLU A 6 6.34 19.04 -0.83
N LYS A 7 6.97 18.36 -1.80
CA LYS A 7 6.56 18.39 -3.21
C LYS A 7 5.21 17.73 -3.44
N CYS A 8 4.86 16.74 -2.64
CA CYS A 8 3.58 16.04 -2.70
C CYS A 8 2.49 16.73 -1.88
N GLY A 9 2.78 17.86 -1.21
CA GLY A 9 1.81 18.59 -0.40
C GLY A 9 1.44 17.87 0.91
N PHE A 10 2.17 16.82 1.30
CA PHE A 10 1.98 16.22 2.63
C PHE A 10 2.53 17.17 3.68
N PRO A 11 1.80 17.43 4.77
CA PRO A 11 2.34 18.19 5.89
C PRO A 11 3.57 17.45 6.44
N THR A 12 4.61 18.23 6.82
CA THR A 12 5.75 17.68 7.53
C THR A 12 5.29 16.99 8.82
N PRO A 13 5.86 15.84 9.19
CA PRO A 13 5.44 15.11 10.38
C PRO A 13 5.49 16.03 11.61
N ILE A 14 4.35 16.29 12.22
CA ILE A 14 4.28 17.00 13.49
C ILE A 14 4.76 16.05 14.57
N LYS A 15 5.78 16.46 15.33
CA LYS A 15 6.41 15.66 16.39
C LYS A 15 5.55 15.49 17.65
N ASP A 16 4.26 15.77 17.59
CA ASP A 16 3.38 15.67 18.74
C ASP A 16 2.54 14.39 18.69
N ALA A 17 2.67 13.58 19.72
CA ALA A 17 2.15 12.21 19.82
C ALA A 17 0.60 12.10 19.94
N SER A 18 -0.16 13.16 19.69
CA SER A 18 -1.61 13.20 19.85
C SER A 18 -2.42 13.35 18.55
N GLU A 19 -1.77 13.52 17.38
CA GLU A 19 -2.45 13.62 16.10
C GLU A 19 -2.14 12.39 15.23
N PRO A 20 -3.06 11.94 14.35
CA PRO A 20 -2.79 10.82 13.46
C PRO A 20 -1.57 11.13 12.60
N THR A 21 -0.54 10.35 12.78
CA THR A 21 0.77 10.54 12.16
C THR A 21 0.64 10.47 10.65
N VAL A 22 1.04 11.52 9.94
CA VAL A 22 1.12 11.48 8.48
C VAL A 22 2.22 10.48 8.11
N LEU A 23 1.90 9.48 7.30
CA LEU A 23 2.90 8.50 6.85
C LEU A 23 4.04 9.21 6.10
N SER A 24 5.26 8.84 6.46
CA SER A 24 6.48 9.25 5.74
C SER A 24 6.49 8.64 4.32
N TYR A 25 7.40 9.08 3.45
CA TYR A 25 7.52 8.46 2.12
C TYR A 25 7.70 6.93 2.18
N PRO A 26 8.59 6.36 3.02
CA PRO A 26 8.64 4.92 3.21
C PRO A 26 7.33 4.32 3.72
N GLY A 27 6.58 5.05 4.57
CA GLY A 27 5.27 4.61 5.05
C GLY A 27 4.22 4.55 3.94
N VAL A 28 4.15 5.57 3.07
CA VAL A 28 3.28 5.56 1.88
C VAL A 28 3.64 4.42 0.93
N LEU A 29 4.93 4.15 0.74
CA LEU A 29 5.40 3.01 -0.04
C LEU A 29 4.97 1.68 0.58
N ALA A 30 5.21 1.50 1.88
CA ALA A 30 4.84 0.28 2.61
C ALA A 30 3.33 0.03 2.57
N HIS A 31 2.52 1.08 2.78
CA HIS A 31 1.07 1.02 2.72
C HIS A 31 0.58 0.68 1.30
N SER A 32 1.09 1.35 0.27
CA SER A 32 0.72 1.06 -1.12
C SER A 32 1.11 -0.37 -1.53
N LEU A 33 2.26 -0.87 -1.06
CA LEU A 33 2.69 -2.24 -1.29
C LEU A 33 1.81 -3.25 -0.54
N ALA A 34 1.42 -2.96 0.70
CA ALA A 34 0.50 -3.79 1.47
C ALA A 34 -0.82 -3.99 0.72
N HIS A 35 -1.41 -2.92 0.17
CA HIS A 35 -2.65 -3.00 -0.60
C HIS A 35 -2.53 -3.85 -1.87
N LEU A 36 -1.42 -3.74 -2.60
CA LEU A 36 -1.15 -4.61 -3.77
C LEU A 36 -1.05 -6.08 -3.36
N ILE A 37 -0.31 -6.35 -2.29
CA ILE A 37 -0.15 -7.72 -1.77
C ILE A 37 -1.49 -8.28 -1.30
N MET A 38 -2.31 -7.50 -0.58
CA MET A 38 -3.63 -7.93 -0.14
C MET A 38 -4.56 -8.24 -1.32
N THR A 39 -4.53 -7.40 -2.36
CA THR A 39 -5.29 -7.67 -3.59
C THR A 39 -4.83 -8.96 -4.24
N ARG A 40 -3.52 -9.16 -4.36
CA ARG A 40 -2.96 -10.39 -4.93
C ARG A 40 -3.29 -11.63 -4.09
N LEU A 41 -3.16 -11.56 -2.76
CA LEU A 41 -3.55 -12.62 -1.83
C LEU A 41 -5.03 -12.99 -1.97
N SER A 42 -5.92 -12.01 -2.12
CA SER A 42 -7.34 -12.27 -2.36
C SER A 42 -7.56 -13.16 -3.60
N TYR A 43 -6.82 -12.91 -4.68
CA TYR A 43 -6.91 -13.74 -5.89
C TYR A 43 -6.29 -15.13 -5.72
N GLU A 44 -5.13 -15.23 -5.09
CA GLU A 44 -4.39 -16.49 -4.96
C GLU A 44 -4.98 -17.42 -3.89
N CYS A 45 -5.45 -16.87 -2.77
CA CYS A 45 -5.98 -17.64 -1.65
C CYS A 45 -7.51 -17.74 -1.65
N GLY A 46 -8.21 -16.95 -2.47
CA GLY A 46 -9.67 -16.91 -2.48
C GLY A 46 -10.30 -16.22 -1.29
N TYR A 47 -9.53 -15.49 -0.47
CA TYR A 47 -10.09 -14.65 0.58
C TYR A 47 -10.88 -13.49 -0.01
N SER A 48 -11.99 -13.13 0.62
CA SER A 48 -12.64 -11.86 0.30
C SER A 48 -11.77 -10.70 0.82
N LEU A 49 -11.66 -9.61 0.05
CA LEU A 49 -10.88 -8.45 0.49
C LEU A 49 -11.30 -7.92 1.87
N PRO A 50 -12.60 -7.84 2.24
CA PRO A 50 -13.02 -7.40 3.56
C PRO A 50 -12.55 -8.29 4.73
N SER A 51 -12.13 -9.53 4.47
CA SER A 51 -11.64 -10.43 5.52
C SER A 51 -10.13 -10.32 5.77
N ILE A 52 -9.42 -9.56 4.94
CA ILE A 52 -7.98 -9.31 5.06
C ILE A 52 -7.79 -7.86 5.50
N CYS A 53 -6.93 -7.62 6.47
CA CYS A 53 -6.63 -6.29 6.98
C CYS A 53 -5.13 -6.01 6.93
N ASP A 54 -4.78 -4.73 6.82
CA ASP A 54 -3.42 -4.25 6.97
C ASP A 54 -3.18 -3.55 8.31
N ARG A 55 -1.91 -3.43 8.65
CA ARG A 55 -1.42 -2.54 9.69
C ARG A 55 -0.02 -2.05 9.36
N ILE A 56 0.21 -0.75 9.47
CA ILE A 56 1.49 -0.12 9.15
C ILE A 56 2.24 0.23 10.44
N TYR A 57 3.53 -0.05 10.48
CA TYR A 57 4.39 0.19 11.63
C TYR A 57 5.56 1.10 11.27
N ASP A 58 5.73 2.14 12.08
CA ASP A 58 6.97 2.92 12.14
C ASP A 58 7.95 2.26 13.11
N LEU A 59 9.12 1.87 12.63
CA LEU A 59 10.15 1.27 13.47
C LEU A 59 11.10 2.36 14.01
N PRO A 60 11.70 2.16 15.22
CA PRO A 60 12.54 3.18 15.86
C PRO A 60 13.76 3.61 15.04
N ASP A 61 14.22 2.77 14.12
CA ASP A 61 15.37 3.02 13.24
C ASP A 61 14.98 3.72 11.92
N GLY A 62 13.73 4.17 11.79
CA GLY A 62 13.20 4.84 10.60
C GLY A 62 12.79 3.90 9.47
N ARG A 63 12.87 2.58 9.68
CA ARG A 63 12.29 1.61 8.75
C ARG A 63 10.79 1.55 8.92
N GLN A 64 10.12 1.08 7.88
CA GLN A 64 8.69 0.81 7.88
C GLN A 64 8.45 -0.69 7.75
N ALA A 65 7.41 -1.16 8.40
CA ALA A 65 6.92 -2.52 8.22
C ALA A 65 5.40 -2.50 8.06
N PHE A 66 4.85 -3.54 7.49
CA PHE A 66 3.41 -3.76 7.47
C PHE A 66 3.10 -5.21 7.82
N LEU A 67 1.94 -5.39 8.40
CA LEU A 67 1.35 -6.70 8.70
C LEU A 67 0.08 -6.85 7.85
N VAL A 68 -0.07 -8.00 7.23
CA VAL A 68 -1.33 -8.41 6.60
C VAL A 68 -1.88 -9.58 7.41
N TYR A 69 -3.13 -9.48 7.84
CA TYR A 69 -3.76 -10.47 8.70
C TYR A 69 -5.25 -10.64 8.36
N THR A 70 -5.84 -11.75 8.77
CA THR A 70 -7.28 -11.98 8.64
C THR A 70 -8.01 -11.41 9.85
N ALA A 71 -9.06 -10.61 9.61
CA ALA A 71 -9.85 -9.97 10.67
C ALA A 71 -10.76 -10.97 11.40
N GLU A 72 -11.17 -12.04 10.73
CA GLU A 72 -12.04 -13.08 11.30
C GLU A 72 -11.35 -14.44 11.20
N SER A 73 -11.53 -15.26 12.22
CA SER A 73 -11.19 -16.67 12.13
C SER A 73 -12.14 -17.31 11.13
N ASP A 74 -11.60 -17.74 10.00
CA ASP A 74 -12.39 -18.30 8.91
C ASP A 74 -13.16 -19.55 9.38
N ILE A 75 -14.47 -19.46 9.32
CA ILE A 75 -15.41 -20.53 9.71
C ILE A 75 -15.33 -21.72 8.73
N MET A 76 -14.68 -21.58 7.60
CA MET A 76 -14.71 -22.54 6.48
C MET A 76 -13.39 -23.30 6.25
N GLY A 77 -12.50 -23.35 7.22
CA GLY A 77 -11.35 -24.28 7.17
C GLY A 77 -10.13 -23.81 6.36
N THR A 78 -10.01 -22.53 6.02
CA THR A 78 -8.86 -21.94 5.30
C THR A 78 -7.77 -21.41 6.23
N LEU A 79 -7.73 -21.84 7.48
CA LEU A 79 -6.80 -21.38 8.54
C LEU A 79 -5.29 -21.47 8.20
N GLY A 80 -4.92 -22.04 7.06
CA GLY A 80 -3.53 -22.14 6.61
C GLY A 80 -3.16 -21.26 5.43
N GLY A 81 -4.16 -20.75 4.69
CA GLY A 81 -3.90 -20.11 3.39
C GLY A 81 -2.94 -18.92 3.46
N LEU A 82 -3.15 -17.99 4.40
CA LEU A 82 -2.30 -16.81 4.54
C LEU A 82 -0.89 -17.17 5.04
N VAL A 83 -0.79 -18.09 5.98
CA VAL A 83 0.48 -18.57 6.55
C VAL A 83 1.30 -19.29 5.49
N ASP A 84 0.67 -20.08 4.64
CA ASP A 84 1.30 -20.80 3.53
C ASP A 84 2.00 -19.86 2.53
N PHE A 85 1.48 -18.64 2.35
CA PHE A 85 2.10 -17.62 1.51
C PHE A 85 3.21 -16.83 2.23
N GLY A 86 3.35 -16.97 3.54
CA GLY A 86 4.46 -16.39 4.31
C GLY A 86 5.79 -17.13 4.14
N ASP A 87 5.82 -18.26 3.44
CA ASP A 87 7.03 -19.07 3.28
C ASP A 87 7.71 -18.82 1.93
N GLY A 88 9.03 -18.62 2.01
CA GLY A 88 10.05 -18.47 0.98
C GLY A 88 9.59 -18.25 -0.47
N PRO A 89 9.53 -19.30 -1.28
CA PRO A 89 9.24 -19.16 -2.72
C PRO A 89 7.86 -18.59 -3.03
N LYS A 90 6.83 -18.97 -2.27
CA LYS A 90 5.47 -18.48 -2.48
C LYS A 90 5.35 -16.98 -2.19
N LEU A 91 6.00 -16.52 -1.12
CA LEU A 91 6.06 -15.08 -0.80
C LEU A 91 6.75 -14.30 -1.91
N GLU A 92 7.86 -14.83 -2.44
CA GLU A 92 8.59 -14.19 -3.54
C GLU A 92 7.72 -14.06 -4.80
N GLU A 93 7.02 -15.12 -5.19
CA GLU A 93 6.09 -15.11 -6.33
C GLU A 93 4.93 -14.14 -6.10
N LEU A 94 4.35 -14.13 -4.91
CA LEU A 94 3.28 -13.21 -4.52
C LEU A 94 3.73 -11.76 -4.67
N VAL A 95 4.88 -11.41 -4.10
CA VAL A 95 5.41 -10.04 -4.17
C VAL A 95 5.75 -9.65 -5.61
N LYS A 96 6.39 -10.53 -6.38
CA LYS A 96 6.67 -10.29 -7.81
C LYS A 96 5.39 -10.06 -8.60
N GLY A 97 4.36 -10.88 -8.38
CA GLY A 97 3.06 -10.72 -9.01
C GLY A 97 2.40 -9.38 -8.64
N ALA A 98 2.38 -9.02 -7.38
CA ALA A 98 1.85 -7.75 -6.91
C ALA A 98 2.58 -6.53 -7.52
N LEU A 99 3.92 -6.60 -7.64
CA LEU A 99 4.71 -5.56 -8.30
C LEU A 99 4.44 -5.47 -9.81
N GLN A 100 4.16 -6.60 -10.47
CA GLN A 100 3.77 -6.61 -11.88
C GLN A 100 2.37 -6.03 -12.07
N ASP A 101 1.42 -6.37 -11.21
CA ASP A 101 0.06 -5.81 -11.25
C ASP A 101 0.06 -4.29 -11.05
N ALA A 102 1.05 -3.75 -10.30
CA ALA A 102 1.20 -2.31 -10.10
C ALA A 102 1.56 -1.53 -11.37
N ILE A 103 2.18 -2.18 -12.37
CA ILE A 103 2.72 -1.50 -13.56
C ILE A 103 1.61 -0.82 -14.37
N TRP A 104 0.44 -1.42 -14.39
CA TRP A 104 -0.67 -0.95 -15.22
C TRP A 104 -1.95 -0.73 -14.41
N CYS A 105 -2.64 0.35 -14.71
CA CYS A 105 -3.98 0.63 -14.22
C CYS A 105 -4.88 1.02 -15.37
N SER A 106 -6.09 0.46 -15.44
CA SER A 106 -7.06 0.78 -16.51
C SER A 106 -7.49 2.25 -16.54
N GLN A 107 -7.15 3.04 -15.53
CA GLN A 107 -7.38 4.47 -15.44
C GLN A 107 -6.14 5.32 -15.79
N ASP A 108 -5.06 4.70 -16.26
CA ASP A 108 -3.90 5.43 -16.75
C ASP A 108 -4.21 6.07 -18.13
N PRO A 109 -3.66 7.24 -18.44
CA PRO A 109 -2.67 8.01 -17.66
C PRO A 109 -3.26 8.87 -16.54
N VAL A 110 -4.58 8.97 -16.41
CA VAL A 110 -5.24 9.83 -15.42
C VAL A 110 -4.88 9.42 -13.98
N CYS A 111 -4.86 8.13 -13.69
CA CYS A 111 -4.53 7.65 -12.35
C CYS A 111 -3.08 7.97 -11.98
N ILE A 112 -2.12 7.58 -12.82
CA ILE A 112 -0.70 7.79 -12.50
C ILE A 112 -0.32 9.28 -12.50
N GLY A 113 -1.03 10.10 -13.25
CA GLY A 113 -0.82 11.55 -13.35
C GLY A 113 -1.40 12.35 -12.19
N ARG A 114 -2.15 11.73 -11.27
CA ARG A 114 -2.72 12.45 -10.13
C ARG A 114 -1.64 13.06 -9.25
N VAL A 115 -1.82 14.33 -8.91
CA VAL A 115 -1.06 15.01 -7.85
C VAL A 115 -1.70 14.71 -6.51
N VAL A 116 -0.96 14.94 -5.44
CA VAL A 116 -1.46 14.70 -4.08
C VAL A 116 -2.70 15.54 -3.81
N ASP A 117 -3.77 14.87 -3.42
CA ASP A 117 -4.94 15.51 -2.84
C ASP A 117 -4.65 15.80 -1.36
N ALA A 118 -4.63 17.08 -1.00
CA ALA A 118 -4.31 17.51 0.36
C ALA A 118 -5.35 17.05 1.41
N ALA A 119 -6.62 16.86 0.99
CA ALA A 119 -7.69 16.43 1.89
C ALA A 119 -7.58 14.94 2.22
N PHE A 120 -7.28 14.11 1.22
CA PHE A 120 -7.21 12.65 1.37
C PHE A 120 -5.78 12.14 1.50
N LYS A 121 -4.77 13.02 1.38
CA LYS A 121 -3.34 12.66 1.48
C LYS A 121 -2.96 11.47 0.60
N GLN A 122 -3.44 11.45 -0.63
CA GLN A 122 -3.24 10.37 -1.60
C GLN A 122 -2.94 10.95 -2.98
N ALA A 123 -2.29 10.18 -3.84
CA ALA A 123 -1.93 10.61 -5.19
C ALA A 123 -2.36 9.57 -6.23
N ALA A 124 -1.43 8.87 -6.87
CA ALA A 124 -1.71 7.90 -7.91
C ALA A 124 -2.37 6.61 -7.35
N CYS A 125 -3.65 6.68 -7.02
CA CYS A 125 -4.45 5.54 -6.55
C CYS A 125 -5.91 5.66 -7.01
N CYS A 126 -6.57 4.52 -7.17
CA CYS A 126 -8.00 4.45 -7.51
C CYS A 126 -8.55 3.04 -7.24
N HIS A 127 -9.88 2.87 -7.39
CA HIS A 127 -10.57 1.57 -7.23
C HIS A 127 -10.09 0.47 -8.19
N LYS A 128 -9.31 0.80 -9.22
CA LYS A 128 -8.79 -0.18 -10.18
C LYS A 128 -7.37 -0.64 -9.84
N CYS A 129 -6.68 0.01 -8.90
CA CYS A 129 -5.31 -0.35 -8.57
C CYS A 129 -5.01 -0.53 -7.09
N LEU A 130 -5.39 0.41 -6.22
CA LEU A 130 -4.95 0.38 -4.81
C LEU A 130 -6.08 0.41 -3.78
N TYR A 131 -7.27 0.93 -4.10
CA TYR A 131 -8.31 1.01 -3.08
C TYR A 131 -8.83 -0.36 -2.69
N LEU A 132 -8.88 -0.58 -1.38
CA LEU A 132 -9.50 -1.72 -0.73
C LEU A 132 -10.80 -1.29 -0.04
N PRO A 133 -11.64 -2.24 0.43
CA PRO A 133 -12.71 -1.92 1.37
C PRO A 133 -12.13 -1.17 2.57
N GLU A 134 -12.81 -0.10 3.02
CA GLU A 134 -12.31 0.73 4.13
C GLU A 134 -12.10 -0.06 5.42
N THR A 135 -12.87 -1.13 5.62
CA THR A 135 -12.71 -2.04 6.76
C THR A 135 -11.41 -2.85 6.73
N SER A 136 -10.76 -2.93 5.59
CA SER A 136 -9.50 -3.66 5.38
C SER A 136 -8.27 -2.80 5.58
N CYS A 137 -8.42 -1.47 5.58
CA CYS A 137 -7.33 -0.52 5.61
C CYS A 137 -7.33 0.31 6.90
N GLU A 138 -6.27 0.21 7.70
CA GLU A 138 -6.10 0.99 8.93
C GLU A 138 -6.19 2.50 8.70
N TRP A 139 -5.80 2.99 7.52
CA TRP A 139 -5.78 4.38 7.13
C TRP A 139 -6.95 4.80 6.22
N MET A 140 -8.00 3.98 6.11
CA MET A 140 -9.18 4.25 5.28
C MET A 140 -8.84 4.72 3.86
N ASN A 141 -7.92 4.01 3.21
CA ASN A 141 -7.42 4.31 1.85
C ASN A 141 -6.75 5.70 1.70
N THR A 142 -6.36 6.38 2.78
CA THR A 142 -5.53 7.57 2.69
C THR A 142 -4.04 7.20 2.56
N HIS A 143 -3.16 8.15 2.25
CA HIS A 143 -1.70 7.92 2.15
C HIS A 143 -1.30 6.80 1.18
N LEU A 144 -1.96 6.73 0.03
CA LEU A 144 -1.68 5.77 -1.04
C LEU A 144 -1.09 6.48 -2.27
N ASP A 145 -0.05 5.91 -2.84
CA ASP A 145 0.55 6.40 -4.08
C ASP A 145 1.27 5.29 -4.85
N ARG A 146 0.65 4.78 -5.90
CA ARG A 146 1.22 3.77 -6.80
C ARG A 146 2.55 4.23 -7.43
N ALA A 147 2.75 5.53 -7.59
CA ALA A 147 3.99 6.05 -8.15
C ALA A 147 5.21 5.75 -7.28
N THR A 148 5.05 5.53 -5.99
CA THR A 148 6.15 5.08 -5.10
C THR A 148 6.69 3.70 -5.49
N ILE A 149 5.89 2.91 -6.19
CA ILE A 149 6.23 1.55 -6.65
C ILE A 149 6.73 1.58 -8.09
N VAL A 150 5.99 2.18 -9.02
CA VAL A 150 6.29 2.15 -10.45
C VAL A 150 7.06 3.35 -10.97
N GLY A 151 7.19 4.39 -10.16
CA GLY A 151 7.77 5.66 -10.55
C GLY A 151 6.79 6.57 -11.30
N ASN A 152 7.11 7.85 -11.31
CA ASN A 152 6.44 8.86 -12.13
C ASN A 152 7.43 9.99 -12.44
N LYS A 153 7.81 10.12 -13.72
CA LYS A 153 8.80 11.12 -14.16
C LYS A 153 8.31 12.55 -14.01
N ASP A 154 7.04 12.79 -14.30
CA ASP A 154 6.45 14.13 -14.28
C ASP A 154 6.40 14.70 -12.84
N ARG A 155 6.23 13.81 -11.85
CA ARG A 155 6.26 14.15 -10.43
C ARG A 155 7.63 13.98 -9.80
N SER A 156 8.64 13.57 -10.57
CA SER A 156 9.98 13.23 -10.07
C SER A 156 9.99 12.16 -8.95
N VAL A 157 9.02 11.25 -8.98
CA VAL A 157 8.93 10.11 -8.05
C VAL A 157 9.68 8.94 -8.64
N LYS A 158 10.69 8.44 -7.90
CA LYS A 158 11.44 7.25 -8.27
C LYS A 158 10.78 6.03 -7.64
N GLY A 159 10.25 5.13 -8.47
CA GLY A 159 9.67 3.87 -8.00
C GLY A 159 10.73 2.84 -7.60
N ILE A 160 10.33 1.86 -6.81
CA ILE A 160 11.18 0.71 -6.45
C ILE A 160 11.24 -0.34 -7.57
N ASN A 161 10.24 -0.39 -8.44
CA ASN A 161 10.13 -1.35 -9.56
C ASN A 161 10.56 -0.72 -10.90
N THR A 162 11.47 0.26 -10.88
CA THR A 162 12.04 0.83 -12.10
C THR A 162 13.19 -0.03 -12.58
N LYS A 163 13.02 -0.64 -13.78
CA LYS A 163 14.13 -1.20 -14.55
C LYS A 163 14.95 -0.10 -15.20
#